data_7e3ea3f5d3011cc0e49e079ecdfe1562
#
_entry.id   7e3ea3f5d3011cc0e49e079ecdfe1562
#
_cell.length_a   1.000
_cell.length_b   1.000
_cell.length_c   1.000
_cell.angle_alpha   90.00
_cell.angle_beta   90.00
_cell.angle_gamma   90.00
#
_symmetry.space_group_name_H-M   'P 1'
#
loop_
_entity.id
_entity.type
_entity.pdbx_description
1 polymer ?
#
loop_
_entity_poly.entity_id
_entity_poly.type
_entity_poly.pdbx_seq_one_letter_code
_entity_poly.pdbx_strand_id
1 'polypeptide(L)'
;MDAFKIVSSGGRISFEQALELENCSLHELARAANARRWAFSEPGSVGYIVNRMINYSNVCMARCKFCAYHAKAGKVAPFKMSDDVIFDLCSDAAARGAVQIMLQGGLHPDFTLEWAERLLSRIKKAFPSLWLHAFSPSEIVWFARGAGVGLEECVC
;
A
#
# COMPACT_ATOMS: atom_id res chain seq x y z
N MET A 1 -7.54 29.49 20.06
CA MET A 1 -8.41 29.55 18.84
C MET A 1 -8.96 28.17 18.63
N ASP A 2 -10.26 28.04 18.45
CA ASP A 2 -10.94 26.75 18.34
C ASP A 2 -10.39 25.94 17.14
N ALA A 3 -9.90 24.72 17.38
CA ALA A 3 -9.33 23.83 16.37
C ALA A 3 -10.29 23.61 15.20
N PHE A 4 -11.59 23.52 15.44
CA PHE A 4 -12.59 23.36 14.38
C PHE A 4 -12.67 24.58 13.45
N LYS A 5 -12.55 25.80 13.98
CA LYS A 5 -12.53 27.02 13.16
C LYS A 5 -11.30 27.08 12.28
N ILE A 6 -10.13 26.71 12.82
CA ILE A 6 -8.88 26.65 12.04
C ILE A 6 -9.01 25.65 10.89
N VAL A 7 -9.50 24.44 11.17
CA VAL A 7 -9.65 23.40 10.15
C VAL A 7 -10.70 23.78 9.11
N SER A 8 -11.82 24.35 9.54
CA SER A 8 -12.89 24.78 8.62
C SER A 8 -12.45 25.90 7.67
N SER A 9 -11.55 26.79 8.11
CA SER A 9 -10.97 27.85 7.26
C SER A 9 -9.80 27.39 6.38
N GLY A 10 -9.46 26.11 6.40
CA GLY A 10 -8.37 25.55 5.61
C GLY A 10 -7.01 25.56 6.31
N GLY A 11 -6.93 26.02 7.54
CA GLY A 11 -5.71 26.04 8.34
C GLY A 11 -5.28 24.65 8.83
N ARG A 12 -4.05 24.59 9.33
CA ARG A 12 -3.49 23.42 10.04
C ARG A 12 -3.51 23.69 11.53
N ILE A 13 -3.88 22.67 12.29
CA ILE A 13 -3.85 22.72 13.76
C ILE A 13 -2.47 22.33 14.29
N SER A 14 -2.11 22.86 15.48
CA SER A 14 -0.91 22.41 16.20
C SER A 14 -1.13 21.04 16.86
N PHE A 15 -0.06 20.47 17.41
CA PHE A 15 -0.13 19.23 18.16
C PHE A 15 -1.05 19.36 19.40
N GLU A 16 -0.93 20.45 20.14
CA GLU A 16 -1.75 20.73 21.33
C GLU A 16 -3.23 20.84 20.96
N GLN A 17 -3.54 21.55 19.87
CA GLN A 17 -4.90 21.65 19.35
C GLN A 17 -5.44 20.28 18.85
N ALA A 18 -4.59 19.43 18.32
CA ALA A 18 -4.98 18.07 17.95
C ALA A 18 -5.34 17.22 19.19
N LEU A 19 -4.58 17.35 20.28
CA LEU A 19 -4.89 16.68 21.54
C LEU A 19 -6.22 17.16 22.16
N GLU A 20 -6.56 18.44 22.01
CA GLU A 20 -7.87 18.96 22.47
C GLU A 20 -9.04 18.25 21.78
N LEU A 21 -8.86 17.78 20.53
CA LEU A 21 -9.90 17.07 19.79
C LEU A 21 -10.28 15.72 20.41
N GLU A 22 -9.41 15.10 21.21
CA GLU A 22 -9.73 13.85 21.92
C GLU A 22 -10.89 14.02 22.92
N ASN A 23 -11.13 15.25 23.40
CA ASN A 23 -12.22 15.57 24.32
C ASN A 23 -13.54 15.89 23.59
N CYS A 24 -13.54 15.95 22.27
CA CYS A 24 -14.73 16.23 21.48
C CYS A 24 -15.57 14.97 21.26
N SER A 25 -16.89 15.15 21.14
CA SER A 25 -17.75 14.04 20.78
C SER A 25 -17.48 13.53 19.35
N LEU A 26 -17.70 12.23 19.11
CA LEU A 26 -17.56 11.64 17.78
C LEU A 26 -18.40 12.37 16.72
N HIS A 27 -19.60 12.86 17.10
CA HIS A 27 -20.46 13.58 16.17
C HIS A 27 -19.91 14.95 15.77
N GLU A 28 -19.27 15.67 16.69
CA GLU A 28 -18.61 16.94 16.39
C GLU A 28 -17.41 16.72 15.46
N LEU A 29 -16.57 15.73 15.77
CA LEU A 29 -15.45 15.34 14.93
C LEU A 29 -15.91 14.93 13.53
N ALA A 30 -16.94 14.09 13.43
CA ALA A 30 -17.49 13.63 12.16
C ALA A 30 -18.04 14.78 11.31
N ARG A 31 -18.74 15.73 11.91
CA ARG A 31 -19.24 16.94 11.21
C ARG A 31 -18.09 17.80 10.69
N ALA A 32 -17.08 18.06 11.52
CA ALA A 32 -15.92 18.84 11.11
C ALA A 32 -15.12 18.16 10.01
N ALA A 33 -14.87 16.86 10.12
CA ALA A 33 -14.19 16.07 9.11
C ALA A 33 -14.97 16.05 7.78
N ASN A 34 -16.30 15.90 7.82
CA ASN A 34 -17.14 15.94 6.64
C ASN A 34 -17.14 17.33 5.97
N ALA A 35 -17.24 18.40 6.75
CA ALA A 35 -17.13 19.76 6.23
C ALA A 35 -15.77 19.99 5.55
N ARG A 36 -14.69 19.52 6.17
CA ARG A 36 -13.33 19.61 5.61
C ARG A 36 -13.18 18.80 4.33
N ARG A 37 -13.76 17.62 4.27
CA ARG A 37 -13.74 16.75 3.08
C ARG A 37 -14.29 17.51 1.85
N TRP A 38 -15.40 18.20 2.00
CA TRP A 38 -16.02 18.93 0.88
C TRP A 38 -15.22 20.15 0.39
N ALA A 39 -14.20 20.58 1.12
CA ALA A 39 -13.23 21.55 0.63
C ALA A 39 -12.24 20.97 -0.41
N PHE A 40 -12.17 19.63 -0.54
CA PHE A 40 -11.26 18.93 -1.45
C PHE A 40 -11.96 18.00 -2.43
N SER A 41 -13.25 17.79 -2.29
CA SER A 41 -14.02 16.86 -3.11
C SER A 41 -15.34 17.48 -3.51
N GLU A 42 -15.83 17.13 -4.68
CA GLU A 42 -17.19 17.51 -5.11
C GLU A 42 -18.23 17.02 -4.09
N PRO A 43 -19.14 17.88 -3.62
CA PRO A 43 -20.17 17.49 -2.67
C PRO A 43 -21.01 16.33 -3.20
N GLY A 44 -21.19 15.31 -2.36
CA GLY A 44 -21.94 14.10 -2.72
C GLY A 44 -21.17 13.06 -3.53
N SER A 45 -19.92 13.36 -3.95
CA SER A 45 -19.09 12.40 -4.69
C SER A 45 -18.17 11.62 -3.76
N VAL A 46 -18.04 10.32 -4.02
CA VAL A 46 -17.11 9.41 -3.36
C VAL A 46 -16.31 8.65 -4.41
N GLY A 47 -15.00 8.90 -4.44
CA GLY A 47 -14.09 8.14 -5.28
C GLY A 47 -13.82 6.75 -4.67
N TYR A 48 -13.65 5.74 -5.52
CA TYR A 48 -13.17 4.41 -5.15
C TYR A 48 -12.20 3.88 -6.20
N ILE A 49 -11.37 2.94 -5.80
CA ILE A 49 -10.42 2.26 -6.69
C ILE A 49 -10.77 0.78 -6.70
N VAL A 50 -10.95 0.23 -7.90
CA VAL A 50 -11.03 -1.23 -8.09
C VAL A 50 -9.61 -1.75 -8.18
N ASN A 51 -9.16 -2.42 -7.11
CA ASN A 51 -7.82 -2.99 -7.06
C ASN A 51 -7.82 -4.48 -6.77
N ARG A 52 -6.72 -5.15 -7.07
CA ARG A 52 -6.42 -6.51 -6.64
C ARG A 52 -5.15 -6.51 -5.81
N MET A 53 -5.25 -6.99 -4.57
CA MET A 53 -4.07 -7.28 -3.75
C MET A 53 -3.56 -8.69 -4.08
N ILE A 54 -2.27 -8.79 -4.36
CA ILE A 54 -1.55 -10.05 -4.61
C ILE A 54 -0.42 -10.13 -3.60
N ASN A 55 -0.59 -11.02 -2.64
CA ASN A 55 0.47 -11.33 -1.68
C ASN A 55 1.25 -12.52 -2.23
N TYR A 56 2.38 -12.25 -2.87
CA TYR A 56 3.13 -13.26 -3.61
C TYR A 56 3.93 -14.23 -2.74
N SER A 57 4.11 -13.92 -1.45
CA SER A 57 4.72 -14.82 -0.47
C SER A 57 4.38 -14.40 0.96
N ASN A 58 4.34 -15.36 1.87
CA ASN A 58 4.28 -15.13 3.31
C ASN A 58 5.58 -15.53 4.04
N VAL A 59 6.59 -15.97 3.32
CA VAL A 59 7.93 -16.20 3.88
C VAL A 59 8.64 -14.86 4.01
N CYS A 60 9.03 -14.47 5.23
CA CYS A 60 9.58 -13.16 5.50
C CYS A 60 10.65 -13.19 6.60
N MET A 61 11.82 -12.65 6.29
CA MET A 61 12.94 -12.57 7.24
C MET A 61 12.76 -11.48 8.29
N ALA A 62 11.85 -10.50 8.08
CA ALA A 62 11.63 -9.40 9.03
C ALA A 62 10.95 -9.83 10.34
N ARG A 63 10.10 -10.86 10.32
CA ARG A 63 9.41 -11.42 11.50
C ARG A 63 8.72 -10.37 12.38
N CYS A 64 8.07 -9.39 11.77
CA CYS A 64 7.39 -8.30 12.49
C CYS A 64 6.37 -8.85 13.49
N LYS A 65 6.38 -8.31 14.71
CA LYS A 65 5.56 -8.81 15.83
C LYS A 65 4.05 -8.71 15.54
N PHE A 66 3.60 -7.71 14.80
CA PHE A 66 2.19 -7.50 14.46
C PHE A 66 1.73 -8.27 13.22
N CYS A 67 2.64 -8.84 12.42
CA CYS A 67 2.29 -9.49 11.16
C CYS A 67 1.63 -10.84 11.40
N ALA A 68 0.33 -10.92 11.12
CA ALA A 68 -0.42 -12.18 11.17
C ALA A 68 -0.19 -13.07 9.94
N TYR A 69 0.33 -12.50 8.86
CA TYR A 69 0.48 -13.17 7.56
C TYR A 69 1.78 -13.98 7.43
N HIS A 70 2.78 -13.63 8.24
CA HIS A 70 4.08 -14.29 8.23
C HIS A 70 3.97 -15.80 8.53
N ALA A 71 4.61 -16.62 7.69
CA ALA A 71 4.71 -18.07 7.90
C ALA A 71 5.39 -18.39 9.22
N LYS A 72 4.68 -19.13 10.09
CA LYS A 72 5.16 -19.58 11.38
C LYS A 72 4.98 -21.09 11.49
N ALA A 73 6.03 -21.78 11.89
CA ALA A 73 5.98 -23.21 12.07
C ALA A 73 4.78 -23.63 12.94
N GLY A 74 3.99 -24.58 12.44
CA GLY A 74 2.80 -25.12 13.12
C GLY A 74 1.57 -24.19 13.15
N LYS A 75 1.63 -22.99 12.54
CA LYS A 75 0.50 -22.03 12.51
C LYS A 75 0.08 -21.65 11.09
N VAL A 76 1.01 -21.18 10.28
CA VAL A 76 0.72 -20.73 8.91
C VAL A 76 1.72 -21.42 7.97
N ALA A 77 1.20 -22.17 6.99
CA ALA A 77 2.03 -22.82 5.99
C ALA A 77 2.77 -21.78 5.12
N PRO A 78 4.06 -21.99 4.84
CA PRO A 78 4.79 -21.13 3.93
C PRO A 78 4.30 -21.33 2.49
N PHE A 79 4.26 -20.23 1.73
CA PHE A 79 4.02 -20.28 0.30
C PHE A 79 4.85 -19.23 -0.44
N LYS A 80 5.09 -19.50 -1.71
CA LYS A 80 5.69 -18.61 -2.69
C LYS A 80 4.97 -18.82 -4.03
N MET A 81 4.44 -17.76 -4.61
CA MET A 81 3.81 -17.82 -5.93
C MET A 81 4.89 -17.83 -7.02
N SER A 82 4.62 -18.52 -8.12
CA SER A 82 5.42 -18.37 -9.34
C SER A 82 5.02 -17.08 -10.08
N ASP A 83 5.93 -16.61 -10.95
CA ASP A 83 5.69 -15.44 -11.80
C ASP A 83 4.44 -15.61 -12.66
N ASP A 84 4.16 -16.83 -13.14
CA ASP A 84 2.99 -17.13 -13.96
C ASP A 84 1.70 -17.02 -13.16
N VAL A 85 1.66 -17.53 -11.93
CA VAL A 85 0.50 -17.36 -11.04
C VAL A 85 0.23 -15.88 -10.75
N ILE A 86 1.29 -15.10 -10.49
CA ILE A 86 1.14 -13.64 -10.27
C ILE A 86 0.60 -12.98 -11.54
N PHE A 87 1.12 -13.33 -12.70
CA PHE A 87 0.69 -12.79 -14.00
C PHE A 87 -0.77 -13.13 -14.30
N ASP A 88 -1.20 -14.37 -14.06
CA ASP A 88 -2.58 -14.81 -14.27
C ASP A 88 -3.56 -14.07 -13.35
N LEU A 89 -3.16 -13.81 -12.10
CA LEU A 89 -3.95 -12.99 -11.18
C LEU A 89 -4.06 -11.53 -11.64
N CYS A 90 -3.01 -10.98 -12.25
CA CYS A 90 -3.07 -9.65 -12.87
C CYS A 90 -4.00 -9.64 -14.08
N SER A 91 -3.98 -10.68 -14.91
CA SER A 91 -4.85 -10.85 -16.07
C SER A 91 -6.32 -10.95 -15.66
N ASP A 92 -6.64 -11.80 -14.68
CA ASP A 92 -8.02 -11.92 -14.14
C ASP A 92 -8.49 -10.57 -13.55
N ALA A 93 -7.63 -9.88 -12.81
CA ALA A 93 -7.96 -8.57 -12.25
C ALA A 93 -8.26 -7.53 -13.34
N ALA A 94 -7.43 -7.45 -14.37
CA ALA A 94 -7.62 -6.55 -15.51
C ALA A 94 -8.94 -6.86 -16.24
N ALA A 95 -9.23 -8.13 -16.48
CA ALA A 95 -10.48 -8.57 -17.11
C ALA A 95 -11.74 -8.22 -16.30
N ARG A 96 -11.59 -8.09 -14.97
CA ARG A 96 -12.66 -7.65 -14.05
C ARG A 96 -12.72 -6.14 -13.84
N GLY A 97 -11.95 -5.37 -14.59
CA GLY A 97 -11.96 -3.91 -14.52
C GLY A 97 -11.13 -3.32 -13.38
N ALA A 98 -10.20 -4.06 -12.81
CA ALA A 98 -9.24 -3.48 -11.88
C ALA A 98 -8.35 -2.47 -12.61
N VAL A 99 -8.11 -1.34 -11.95
CA VAL A 99 -7.23 -0.27 -12.45
C VAL A 99 -5.87 -0.28 -11.72
N GLN A 100 -5.80 -1.01 -10.61
CA GLN A 100 -4.60 -1.09 -9.78
C GLN A 100 -4.33 -2.53 -9.32
N ILE A 101 -3.06 -2.89 -9.30
CA ILE A 101 -2.56 -4.08 -8.63
C ILE A 101 -1.69 -3.66 -7.46
N MET A 102 -1.94 -4.22 -6.28
CA MET A 102 -1.07 -4.09 -5.12
C MET A 102 -0.26 -5.39 -4.98
N LEU A 103 1.05 -5.30 -5.19
CA LEU A 103 1.99 -6.41 -5.03
C LEU A 103 2.73 -6.26 -3.71
N GLN A 104 2.50 -7.16 -2.78
CA GLN A 104 3.18 -7.21 -1.50
C GLN A 104 3.49 -8.65 -1.12
N GLY A 105 4.63 -8.87 -0.50
CA GLY A 105 5.02 -10.19 -0.02
C GLY A 105 5.79 -10.06 1.28
N GLY A 106 6.88 -10.79 1.37
CA GLY A 106 7.80 -10.74 2.49
C GLY A 106 9.22 -10.55 2.00
N LEU A 107 10.13 -10.30 2.93
CA LEU A 107 11.58 -10.30 2.66
C LEU A 107 12.04 -11.74 2.44
N HIS A 108 11.73 -12.27 1.25
CA HIS A 108 12.04 -13.64 0.87
C HIS A 108 13.44 -13.74 0.25
N PRO A 109 14.28 -14.71 0.63
CA PRO A 109 15.64 -14.82 0.10
C PRO A 109 15.75 -14.95 -1.42
N ASP A 110 14.77 -15.61 -2.06
CA ASP A 110 14.79 -15.88 -3.50
C ASP A 110 14.30 -14.71 -4.35
N PHE A 111 13.75 -13.65 -3.75
CA PHE A 111 13.30 -12.49 -4.51
C PHE A 111 14.38 -11.42 -4.52
N THR A 112 14.91 -11.18 -5.72
CA THR A 112 15.99 -10.23 -5.98
C THR A 112 15.46 -8.98 -6.71
N LEU A 113 16.29 -7.96 -6.83
CA LEU A 113 15.97 -6.78 -7.64
C LEU A 113 15.67 -7.15 -9.10
N GLU A 114 16.49 -7.99 -9.70
CA GLU A 114 16.30 -8.47 -11.07
C GLU A 114 14.98 -9.23 -11.26
N TRP A 115 14.56 -10.01 -10.25
CA TRP A 115 13.25 -10.65 -10.27
C TRP A 115 12.13 -9.61 -10.27
N ALA A 116 12.23 -8.58 -9.43
CA ALA A 116 11.25 -7.52 -9.33
C ALA A 116 11.12 -6.76 -10.66
N GLU A 117 12.23 -6.36 -11.25
CA GLU A 117 12.27 -5.66 -12.55
C GLU A 117 11.66 -6.50 -13.67
N ARG A 118 12.02 -7.77 -13.79
CA ARG A 118 11.44 -8.68 -14.81
C ARG A 118 9.93 -8.82 -14.63
N LEU A 119 9.47 -9.04 -13.40
CA LEU A 119 8.05 -9.21 -13.11
C LEU A 119 7.26 -7.96 -13.45
N LEU A 120 7.70 -6.78 -12.96
CA LEU A 120 7.03 -5.51 -13.22
C LEU A 120 7.02 -5.17 -14.71
N SER A 121 8.15 -5.36 -15.40
CA SER A 121 8.27 -5.13 -16.84
C SER A 121 7.33 -6.04 -17.63
N ARG A 122 7.24 -7.33 -17.28
CA ARG A 122 6.31 -8.29 -17.91
C ARG A 122 4.85 -7.85 -17.74
N ILE A 123 4.46 -7.45 -16.51
CA ILE A 123 3.10 -7.01 -16.19
C ILE A 123 2.79 -5.69 -16.94
N LYS A 124 3.66 -4.71 -16.89
CA LYS A 124 3.44 -3.41 -17.56
C LYS A 124 3.39 -3.52 -19.08
N LYS A 125 4.16 -4.42 -19.66
CA LYS A 125 4.11 -4.69 -21.11
C LYS A 125 2.77 -5.28 -21.54
N ALA A 126 2.22 -6.19 -20.74
CA ALA A 126 0.94 -6.83 -21.06
C ALA A 126 -0.28 -5.98 -20.69
N PHE A 127 -0.19 -5.21 -19.61
CA PHE A 127 -1.28 -4.40 -19.05
C PHE A 127 -0.81 -2.96 -18.80
N PRO A 128 -0.56 -2.16 -19.84
CA PRO A 128 0.04 -0.83 -19.71
C PRO A 128 -0.83 0.16 -18.92
N SER A 129 -2.15 -0.05 -18.90
CA SER A 129 -3.11 0.78 -18.15
C SER A 129 -3.18 0.45 -16.66
N LEU A 130 -2.72 -0.73 -16.23
CA LEU A 130 -2.72 -1.09 -14.81
C LEU A 130 -1.70 -0.25 -14.04
N TRP A 131 -2.16 0.37 -12.98
CA TRP A 131 -1.28 1.00 -12.01
C TRP A 131 -0.70 -0.06 -11.07
N LEU A 132 0.62 -0.14 -10.99
CA LEU A 132 1.31 -1.06 -10.10
C LEU A 132 1.73 -0.33 -8.82
N HIS A 133 1.08 -0.68 -7.72
CA HIS A 133 1.50 -0.32 -6.37
C HIS A 133 2.31 -1.50 -5.83
N ALA A 134 3.57 -1.55 -6.19
CA ALA A 134 4.42 -2.70 -5.93
C ALA A 134 5.43 -2.40 -4.82
N PHE A 135 5.56 -3.38 -3.96
CA PHE A 135 6.53 -3.49 -2.88
C PHE A 135 6.39 -2.44 -1.76
N SER A 136 6.74 -2.84 -0.57
CA SER A 136 6.87 -1.96 0.59
C SER A 136 8.26 -1.35 0.66
N PRO A 137 8.46 -0.24 1.41
CA PRO A 137 9.80 0.32 1.61
C PRO A 137 10.80 -0.69 2.16
N SER A 138 10.38 -1.63 2.99
CA SER A 138 11.25 -2.69 3.51
C SER A 138 11.67 -3.69 2.44
N GLU A 139 10.80 -3.99 1.46
CA GLU A 139 11.14 -4.84 0.32
C GLU A 139 12.12 -4.13 -0.61
N ILE A 140 11.95 -2.84 -0.87
CA ILE A 140 12.91 -2.04 -1.64
C ILE A 140 14.30 -2.04 -0.98
N VAL A 141 14.36 -1.81 0.34
CA VAL A 141 15.63 -1.90 1.08
C VAL A 141 16.24 -3.30 0.99
N TRP A 142 15.41 -4.34 1.02
CA TRP A 142 15.86 -5.72 0.88
C TRP A 142 16.48 -5.98 -0.50
N PHE A 143 15.81 -5.56 -1.56
CA PHE A 143 16.31 -5.69 -2.94
C PHE A 143 17.60 -4.91 -3.17
N ALA A 144 17.65 -3.65 -2.73
CA ALA A 144 18.85 -2.82 -2.85
C ALA A 144 20.07 -3.45 -2.16
N ARG A 145 19.88 -3.94 -0.93
CA ARG A 145 20.94 -4.62 -0.18
C ARG A 145 21.39 -5.92 -0.83
N GLY A 146 20.45 -6.72 -1.34
CA GLY A 146 20.75 -7.97 -2.04
C GLY A 146 21.50 -7.77 -3.34
N ALA A 147 21.23 -6.69 -4.07
CA ALA A 147 21.89 -6.31 -5.30
C ALA A 147 23.19 -5.51 -5.06
N GLY A 148 23.45 -5.01 -3.86
CA GLY A 148 24.60 -4.16 -3.57
C GLY A 148 24.53 -2.75 -4.15
N VAL A 149 23.32 -2.24 -4.40
CA VAL A 149 23.07 -0.91 -4.99
C VAL A 149 22.49 0.08 -3.98
N GLY A 150 22.55 1.38 -4.32
CA GLY A 150 21.89 2.43 -3.54
C GLY A 150 20.36 2.41 -3.66
N LEU A 151 19.66 3.02 -2.68
CA LEU A 151 18.19 3.10 -2.72
C LEU A 151 17.69 3.88 -3.94
N GLU A 152 18.35 4.96 -4.31
CA GLU A 152 18.01 5.75 -5.50
C GLU A 152 18.11 4.92 -6.76
N GLU A 153 19.21 4.18 -6.92
CA GLU A 153 19.42 3.29 -8.05
C GLU A 153 18.40 2.14 -8.11
N CYS A 154 17.96 1.64 -6.93
CA CYS A 154 16.97 0.57 -6.84
C CYS A 154 15.55 1.01 -7.27
N VAL A 155 15.23 2.31 -7.22
CA VAL A 155 13.89 2.84 -7.54
C VAL A 155 13.82 3.63 -8.84
N CYS A 156 14.95 3.88 -9.49
CA CYS A 156 15.06 4.51 -10.81
C CYS A 156 15.14 3.49 -11.92
#